data_16b3e2363e73efd99aee853402e8dfbf
#
_entry.id   16b3e2363e73efd99aee853402e8dfbf
#
_cell.length_a   1.000
_cell.length_b   1.000
_cell.length_c   1.000
_cell.angle_alpha   90.00
_cell.angle_beta   90.00
_cell.angle_gamma   90.00
#
_symmetry.space_group_name_H-M   'P 1'
#
loop_
_entity.id
_entity.type
_entity.pdbx_description
1 polymer ?
#
loop_
_entity_poly.entity_id
_entity_poly.type
_entity_poly.pdbx_seq_one_letter_code
_entity_poly.pdbx_strand_id
1 'polypeptide(L)'
;MATLRLLSFNIQVGIHTRSLEDFLRNSWQYLWPCDRRFSTLRRIAEFLRGFDIVGLQEVDGGGARSHYVIQTEYLARQADFPFWHNQVNRRLGQLALHSNGLLSRLPPSSVYTTPLPGIPGRGALMARFGDGADSLLVIVLHLALGNRVRARQLDFIAEHIRGLSHVVVMGDLNCGSRAPELRRFLSRTGLRDPQPIAPTFPSWKPRRKLDHILVSPGIQVNWFRAFDFICSDHLPIGAEVTVPIDDLALAA
;
A
#
# COMPACT_ATOMS: atom_id res chain seq x y z
N MET A 1 15.81 19.06 -1.99
CA MET A 1 15.62 17.66 -2.46
C MET A 1 15.58 16.73 -1.28
N ALA A 2 14.56 15.89 -1.16
CA ALA A 2 14.40 14.93 -0.07
C ALA A 2 14.54 13.48 -0.57
N THR A 3 15.30 12.66 0.16
CA THR A 3 15.40 11.23 -0.11
C THR A 3 14.48 10.48 0.85
N LEU A 4 13.59 9.64 0.32
CA LEU A 4 12.57 8.92 1.06
C LEU A 4 12.61 7.43 0.74
N ARG A 5 12.43 6.61 1.77
CA ARG A 5 12.24 5.15 1.66
C ARG A 5 10.76 4.83 1.74
N LEU A 6 10.23 4.33 0.65
CA LEU A 6 8.84 3.96 0.48
C LEU A 6 8.68 2.45 0.58
N LEU A 7 7.58 1.99 1.17
CA LEU A 7 7.19 0.58 1.20
C LEU A 7 5.72 0.43 0.82
N SER A 8 5.40 -0.60 0.03
CA SER A 8 4.03 -1.10 -0.15
C SER A 8 3.95 -2.55 0.29
N PHE A 9 2.95 -2.89 1.11
CA PHE A 9 2.79 -4.23 1.62
C PHE A 9 1.32 -4.62 1.84
N ASN A 10 0.84 -5.62 1.11
CA ASN A 10 -0.40 -6.32 1.42
C ASN A 10 -0.13 -7.30 2.56
N ILE A 11 -0.65 -7.02 3.77
CA ILE A 11 -0.34 -7.78 4.98
C ILE A 11 -1.31 -8.91 5.30
N GLN A 12 -2.30 -9.15 4.43
CA GLN A 12 -3.27 -10.24 4.61
C GLN A 12 -3.86 -10.28 6.03
N VAL A 13 -4.27 -9.11 6.56
CA VAL A 13 -4.82 -8.96 7.92
C VAL A 13 -3.87 -9.48 9.03
N GLY A 14 -2.58 -9.63 8.75
CA GLY A 14 -1.60 -10.23 9.68
C GLY A 14 -1.70 -11.76 9.76
N ILE A 15 -2.30 -12.43 8.76
CA ILE A 15 -2.31 -13.89 8.67
C ILE A 15 -0.97 -14.35 8.12
N HIS A 16 -0.27 -15.15 8.92
CA HIS A 16 1.01 -15.71 8.51
C HIS A 16 0.83 -16.87 7.53
N THR A 17 1.29 -16.69 6.29
CA THR A 17 1.13 -17.65 5.20
C THR A 17 2.49 -17.93 4.54
N ARG A 18 2.96 -19.19 4.57
CA ARG A 18 4.24 -19.65 4.01
C ARG A 18 4.08 -20.69 2.89
N SER A 19 2.86 -21.18 2.70
CA SER A 19 2.54 -22.22 1.73
C SER A 19 1.07 -22.19 1.36
N LEU A 20 0.71 -22.92 0.30
CA LEU A 20 -0.70 -23.13 -0.05
C LEU A 20 -1.45 -23.88 1.07
N GLU A 21 -0.79 -24.80 1.76
CA GLU A 21 -1.36 -25.52 2.89
C GLU A 21 -1.66 -24.59 4.05
N ASP A 22 -0.73 -23.68 4.39
CA ASP A 22 -0.95 -22.65 5.41
C ASP A 22 -2.08 -21.70 5.01
N PHE A 23 -2.17 -21.32 3.74
CA PHE A 23 -3.24 -20.47 3.22
C PHE A 23 -4.62 -21.13 3.45
N LEU A 24 -4.76 -22.39 3.11
CA LEU A 24 -6.01 -23.14 3.30
C LEU A 24 -6.31 -23.38 4.79
N ARG A 25 -5.31 -23.82 5.56
CA ARG A 25 -5.44 -24.10 7.00
C ARG A 25 -5.80 -22.87 7.81
N ASN A 26 -5.25 -21.71 7.46
CA ASN A 26 -5.44 -20.45 8.17
C ASN A 26 -6.59 -19.61 7.62
N SER A 27 -7.31 -20.06 6.59
CA SER A 27 -8.39 -19.30 5.96
C SER A 27 -9.52 -18.91 6.93
N TRP A 28 -9.78 -19.70 7.98
CA TRP A 28 -10.73 -19.36 9.04
C TRP A 28 -10.38 -18.06 9.79
N GLN A 29 -9.09 -17.68 9.85
CA GLN A 29 -8.62 -16.44 10.49
C GLN A 29 -9.10 -15.18 9.76
N TYR A 30 -9.56 -15.29 8.52
CA TYR A 30 -10.22 -14.16 7.86
C TYR A 30 -11.52 -13.73 8.55
N LEU A 31 -12.14 -14.63 9.30
CA LEU A 31 -13.42 -14.38 9.96
C LEU A 31 -13.30 -14.32 11.49
N TRP A 32 -12.41 -15.11 12.10
CA TRP A 32 -12.33 -15.28 13.56
C TRP A 32 -11.10 -14.61 14.16
N PRO A 33 -11.21 -14.12 15.42
CA PRO A 33 -10.08 -13.60 16.17
C PRO A 33 -8.99 -14.66 16.36
N CYS A 34 -7.71 -14.22 16.31
CA CYS A 34 -6.56 -15.09 16.54
C CYS A 34 -5.38 -14.30 17.09
N ASP A 35 -4.92 -14.66 18.29
CA ASP A 35 -3.80 -13.97 18.98
C ASP A 35 -2.47 -14.12 18.23
N ARG A 36 -2.28 -15.21 17.48
CA ARG A 36 -1.09 -15.41 16.62
C ARG A 36 -0.89 -14.27 15.62
N ARG A 37 -1.95 -13.58 15.23
CA ARG A 37 -1.91 -12.41 14.35
C ARG A 37 -1.03 -11.30 14.93
N PHE A 38 -1.09 -11.06 16.24
CA PHE A 38 -0.28 -10.02 16.88
C PHE A 38 1.22 -10.33 16.85
N SER A 39 1.62 -11.60 16.86
CA SER A 39 3.03 -11.96 16.67
C SER A 39 3.51 -11.64 15.25
N THR A 40 2.67 -11.88 14.24
CA THR A 40 2.95 -11.49 12.86
C THR A 40 3.01 -9.97 12.70
N LEU A 41 2.04 -9.24 13.28
CA LEU A 41 2.02 -7.77 13.23
C LEU A 41 3.26 -7.15 13.90
N ARG A 42 3.75 -7.72 15.02
CA ARG A 42 5.00 -7.24 15.65
C ARG A 42 6.20 -7.42 14.73
N ARG A 43 6.33 -8.57 14.07
CA ARG A 43 7.40 -8.82 13.09
C ARG A 43 7.29 -7.86 11.90
N ILE A 44 6.07 -7.59 11.43
CA ILE A 44 5.82 -6.59 10.38
C ILE A 44 6.27 -5.21 10.88
N ALA A 45 5.83 -4.77 12.06
CA ALA A 45 6.20 -3.48 12.62
C ALA A 45 7.72 -3.28 12.71
N GLU A 46 8.46 -4.30 13.16
CA GLU A 46 9.91 -4.27 13.20
C GLU A 46 10.55 -4.05 11.82
N PHE A 47 10.02 -4.73 10.80
CA PHE A 47 10.45 -4.56 9.43
C PHE A 47 10.13 -3.16 8.88
N LEU A 48 8.99 -2.56 9.26
CA LEU A 48 8.55 -1.25 8.79
C LEU A 48 9.45 -0.10 9.26
N ARG A 49 10.21 -0.26 10.35
CA ARG A 49 11.07 0.80 10.92
C ARG A 49 12.10 1.38 9.96
N GLY A 50 12.49 0.62 8.94
CA GLY A 50 13.47 1.04 7.93
C GLY A 50 12.93 1.99 6.85
N PHE A 51 11.65 2.42 6.94
CA PHE A 51 10.97 3.19 5.89
C PHE A 51 10.40 4.51 6.44
N ASP A 52 10.20 5.47 5.53
CA ASP A 52 9.68 6.80 5.85
C ASP A 52 8.18 6.90 5.59
N ILE A 53 7.70 6.29 4.50
CA ILE A 53 6.28 6.22 4.14
C ILE A 53 5.92 4.78 3.77
N VAL A 54 4.86 4.27 4.40
CA VAL A 54 4.39 2.89 4.20
C VAL A 54 2.93 2.88 3.78
N GLY A 55 2.64 2.24 2.65
CA GLY A 55 1.28 1.92 2.20
C GLY A 55 0.94 0.47 2.50
N LEU A 56 -0.12 0.25 3.25
CA LEU A 56 -0.59 -1.07 3.67
C LEU A 56 -1.90 -1.41 2.98
N GLN A 57 -2.02 -2.64 2.50
CA GLN A 57 -3.25 -3.19 1.98
C GLN A 57 -3.71 -4.36 2.86
N GLU A 58 -5.01 -4.60 2.85
CA GLU A 58 -5.65 -5.64 3.66
C GLU A 58 -5.35 -5.51 5.15
N VAL A 59 -5.35 -4.30 5.69
CA VAL A 59 -5.38 -4.09 7.14
C VAL A 59 -6.81 -4.18 7.66
N ASP A 60 -6.97 -4.55 8.94
CA ASP A 60 -8.27 -4.46 9.61
C ASP A 60 -8.44 -3.11 10.31
N GLY A 61 -9.57 -2.46 10.06
CA GLY A 61 -9.92 -1.17 10.65
C GLY A 61 -10.56 -1.24 12.04
N GLY A 62 -10.38 -2.35 12.77
CA GLY A 62 -10.92 -2.51 14.13
C GLY A 62 -12.18 -3.37 14.20
N GLY A 63 -12.30 -4.40 13.34
CA GLY A 63 -13.36 -5.40 13.45
C GLY A 63 -13.14 -6.40 14.57
N ALA A 64 -14.18 -7.18 14.91
CA ALA A 64 -14.12 -8.21 15.95
C ALA A 64 -13.02 -9.25 15.67
N ARG A 65 -12.76 -9.58 14.39
CA ARG A 65 -11.69 -10.52 14.00
C ARG A 65 -10.28 -10.04 14.39
N SER A 66 -10.09 -8.74 14.60
CA SER A 66 -8.83 -8.15 15.07
C SER A 66 -8.89 -7.69 16.53
N HIS A 67 -9.84 -8.24 17.32
CA HIS A 67 -10.11 -7.81 18.70
C HIS A 67 -10.38 -6.29 18.81
N TYR A 68 -11.05 -5.72 17.82
CA TYR A 68 -11.35 -4.28 17.68
C TYR A 68 -10.11 -3.38 17.59
N VAL A 69 -8.93 -3.97 17.33
CA VAL A 69 -7.69 -3.22 17.11
C VAL A 69 -7.62 -2.71 15.68
N ILE A 70 -7.41 -1.42 15.51
CA ILE A 70 -7.07 -0.81 14.21
C ILE A 70 -5.62 -1.18 13.90
N GLN A 71 -5.42 -2.11 12.95
CA GLN A 71 -4.08 -2.64 12.66
C GLN A 71 -3.10 -1.57 12.18
N THR A 72 -3.58 -0.57 11.43
CA THR A 72 -2.74 0.57 10.99
C THR A 72 -2.19 1.32 12.19
N GLU A 73 -3.05 1.66 13.18
CA GLU A 73 -2.63 2.34 14.41
C GLU A 73 -1.66 1.48 15.23
N TYR A 74 -1.98 0.19 15.38
CA TYR A 74 -1.12 -0.76 16.09
C TYR A 74 0.29 -0.80 15.48
N LEU A 75 0.38 -0.94 14.16
CA LEU A 75 1.66 -0.95 13.44
C LEU A 75 2.40 0.38 13.57
N ALA A 76 1.68 1.51 13.49
CA ALA A 76 2.27 2.83 13.69
C ALA A 76 2.94 2.96 15.05
N ARG A 77 2.22 2.60 16.14
CA ARG A 77 2.75 2.63 17.51
C ARG A 77 3.94 1.69 17.72
N GLN A 78 3.88 0.47 17.15
CA GLN A 78 4.96 -0.52 17.31
C GLN A 78 6.21 -0.20 16.50
N ALA A 79 6.07 0.54 15.39
CA ALA A 79 7.17 0.91 14.49
C ALA A 79 7.60 2.38 14.61
N ASP A 80 7.07 3.10 15.62
CA ASP A 80 7.40 4.49 15.94
C ASP A 80 7.10 5.47 14.77
N PHE A 81 5.95 5.28 14.09
CA PHE A 81 5.45 6.24 13.10
C PHE A 81 4.55 7.28 13.79
N PRO A 82 4.90 8.58 13.73
CA PRO A 82 4.11 9.63 14.36
C PRO A 82 2.79 9.91 13.64
N PHE A 83 2.72 9.62 12.32
CA PHE A 83 1.52 9.86 11.51
C PHE A 83 1.01 8.56 10.91
N TRP A 84 -0.29 8.35 11.05
CA TRP A 84 -0.95 7.21 10.44
C TRP A 84 -2.39 7.55 10.04
N HIS A 85 -2.87 6.92 8.97
CA HIS A 85 -4.24 7.06 8.48
C HIS A 85 -4.80 5.72 8.05
N ASN A 86 -6.08 5.49 8.33
CA ASN A 86 -6.77 4.25 8.00
C ASN A 86 -8.03 4.56 7.17
N GLN A 87 -8.17 3.91 6.02
CA GLN A 87 -9.34 4.00 5.17
C GLN A 87 -10.13 2.70 5.20
N VAL A 88 -11.31 2.72 5.82
CA VAL A 88 -12.22 1.58 5.78
C VAL A 88 -12.94 1.55 4.43
N ASN A 89 -12.66 0.53 3.62
CA ASN A 89 -13.23 0.35 2.28
C ASN A 89 -14.49 -0.52 2.26
N ARG A 90 -14.58 -1.49 3.18
CA ARG A 90 -15.72 -2.40 3.28
C ARG A 90 -15.95 -2.83 4.71
N ARG A 91 -17.21 -2.80 5.13
CA ARG A 91 -17.67 -3.30 6.42
C ARG A 91 -18.41 -4.62 6.23
N LEU A 92 -18.02 -5.64 6.97
CA LEU A 92 -18.77 -6.90 7.10
C LEU A 92 -19.38 -6.94 8.50
N GLY A 93 -20.43 -6.13 8.73
CA GLY A 93 -20.98 -5.90 10.04
C GLY A 93 -19.92 -5.36 11.01
N GLN A 94 -19.90 -5.91 12.22
CA GLN A 94 -18.84 -5.66 13.20
C GLN A 94 -17.67 -6.64 13.10
N LEU A 95 -17.78 -7.67 12.25
CA LEU A 95 -16.81 -8.75 12.18
C LEU A 95 -15.48 -8.31 11.57
N ALA A 96 -15.52 -7.61 10.43
CA ALA A 96 -14.33 -7.24 9.68
C ALA A 96 -14.47 -5.87 9.01
N LEU A 97 -13.44 -5.04 9.13
CA LEU A 97 -13.33 -3.74 8.51
C LEU A 97 -12.15 -3.73 7.53
N HIS A 98 -12.40 -4.11 6.27
CA HIS A 98 -11.36 -4.13 5.25
C HIS A 98 -10.87 -2.73 4.92
N SER A 99 -9.58 -2.49 5.09
CA SER A 99 -9.01 -1.14 5.02
C SER A 99 -7.70 -1.12 4.22
N ASN A 100 -7.35 0.10 3.78
CA ASN A 100 -5.99 0.48 3.46
C ASN A 100 -5.41 1.30 4.61
N GLY A 101 -4.09 1.25 4.80
CA GLY A 101 -3.37 2.03 5.80
C GLY A 101 -2.24 2.83 5.19
N LEU A 102 -1.95 3.98 5.78
CA LEU A 102 -0.75 4.77 5.52
C LEU A 102 -0.05 5.03 6.84
N LEU A 103 1.26 4.82 6.89
CA LEU A 103 2.14 5.23 7.97
C LEU A 103 3.15 6.23 7.41
N SER A 104 3.50 7.26 8.17
CA SER A 104 4.48 8.25 7.73
C SER A 104 5.30 8.79 8.89
N ARG A 105 6.61 9.03 8.64
CA ARG A 105 7.49 9.79 9.53
C ARG A 105 7.40 11.29 9.26
N LEU A 106 6.89 11.67 8.08
CA LEU A 106 6.67 13.06 7.72
C LEU A 106 5.23 13.47 8.02
N PRO A 107 4.99 14.72 8.48
CA PRO A 107 3.65 15.25 8.62
C PRO A 107 3.00 15.43 7.24
N PRO A 108 1.87 14.76 6.95
CA PRO A 108 1.12 15.08 5.74
C PRO A 108 0.43 16.44 5.89
N SER A 109 0.52 17.31 4.89
CA SER A 109 -0.20 18.60 4.86
C SER A 109 -1.71 18.39 4.67
N SER A 110 -2.10 17.32 4.01
CA SER A 110 -3.50 16.89 3.91
C SER A 110 -3.62 15.40 3.63
N VAL A 111 -4.73 14.80 4.12
CA VAL A 111 -5.07 13.40 3.82
C VAL A 111 -6.54 13.31 3.45
N TYR A 112 -6.83 12.64 2.36
CA TYR A 112 -8.19 12.34 1.95
C TYR A 112 -8.35 10.91 1.48
N THR A 113 -9.57 10.42 1.60
CA THR A 113 -9.95 9.08 1.17
C THR A 113 -11.12 9.18 0.21
N THR A 114 -11.12 8.35 -0.82
CA THR A 114 -12.22 8.29 -1.77
C THR A 114 -12.52 6.84 -2.14
N PRO A 115 -13.81 6.47 -2.28
CA PRO A 115 -14.16 5.17 -2.84
C PRO A 115 -13.76 5.11 -4.32
N LEU A 116 -13.27 3.96 -4.75
CA LEU A 116 -12.98 3.70 -6.16
C LEU A 116 -14.24 3.21 -6.89
N PRO A 117 -14.42 3.57 -8.17
CA PRO A 117 -15.60 3.17 -8.95
C PRO A 117 -15.69 1.66 -9.14
N GLY A 118 -16.92 1.17 -9.30
CA GLY A 118 -17.23 -0.23 -9.59
C GLY A 118 -17.70 -1.00 -8.37
N ILE A 119 -17.03 -2.10 -8.02
CA ILE A 119 -17.44 -2.97 -6.91
C ILE A 119 -17.12 -2.31 -5.57
N PRO A 120 -18.08 -2.25 -4.61
CA PRO A 120 -17.83 -1.75 -3.26
C PRO A 120 -16.66 -2.47 -2.58
N GLY A 121 -15.91 -1.73 -1.75
CA GLY A 121 -14.81 -2.29 -0.97
C GLY A 121 -13.43 -2.03 -1.53
N ARG A 122 -13.31 -1.08 -2.45
CA ARG A 122 -12.04 -0.54 -2.95
C ARG A 122 -12.03 0.97 -2.78
N GLY A 123 -10.87 1.51 -2.36
CA GLY A 123 -10.69 2.93 -2.14
C GLY A 123 -9.25 3.37 -2.40
N ALA A 124 -9.07 4.67 -2.52
CA ALA A 124 -7.79 5.33 -2.58
C ALA A 124 -7.59 6.17 -1.32
N LEU A 125 -6.47 5.94 -0.62
CA LEU A 125 -6.00 6.75 0.48
C LEU A 125 -4.88 7.65 -0.05
N MET A 126 -5.09 8.96 -0.02
CA MET A 126 -4.22 9.96 -0.63
C MET A 126 -3.65 10.87 0.45
N ALA A 127 -2.34 10.98 0.53
CA ALA A 127 -1.63 11.86 1.45
C ALA A 127 -0.73 12.82 0.67
N ARG A 128 -0.83 14.11 0.97
CA ARG A 128 0.00 15.15 0.41
C ARG A 128 1.07 15.55 1.42
N PHE A 129 2.29 15.74 0.95
CA PHE A 129 3.44 16.14 1.74
C PHE A 129 4.06 17.40 1.13
N GLY A 130 4.34 18.38 1.97
CA GLY A 130 4.73 19.73 1.52
C GLY A 130 3.54 20.54 1.01
N ASP A 131 3.81 21.79 0.62
CA ASP A 131 2.82 22.76 0.21
C ASP A 131 2.97 23.18 -1.26
N GLY A 132 1.89 23.74 -1.83
CA GLY A 132 1.90 24.30 -3.17
C GLY A 132 1.97 23.27 -4.31
N ALA A 133 2.45 23.76 -5.47
CA ALA A 133 2.48 22.97 -6.71
C ALA A 133 3.54 21.86 -6.70
N ASP A 134 4.59 22.03 -5.91
CA ASP A 134 5.72 21.09 -5.81
C ASP A 134 5.53 20.03 -4.74
N SER A 135 4.36 19.96 -4.08
CA SER A 135 4.06 18.94 -3.07
C SER A 135 4.08 17.53 -3.64
N LEU A 136 4.49 16.54 -2.82
CA LEU A 136 4.41 15.14 -3.13
C LEU A 136 3.00 14.59 -2.81
N LEU A 137 2.34 13.98 -3.77
CA LEU A 137 1.13 13.19 -3.52
C LEU A 137 1.46 11.71 -3.49
N VAL A 138 1.19 11.03 -2.37
CA VAL A 138 1.28 9.58 -2.23
C VAL A 138 -0.12 8.98 -2.20
N ILE A 139 -0.37 7.99 -3.04
CA ILE A 139 -1.65 7.30 -3.17
C ILE A 139 -1.46 5.82 -2.85
N VAL A 140 -2.18 5.34 -1.84
CA VAL A 140 -2.24 3.92 -1.49
C VAL A 140 -3.49 3.28 -2.07
N LEU A 141 -3.31 2.23 -2.86
CA LEU A 141 -4.38 1.53 -3.57
C LEU A 141 -4.42 0.04 -3.23
N HIS A 142 -5.61 -0.54 -3.32
CA HIS A 142 -5.83 -1.97 -3.51
C HIS A 142 -6.94 -2.14 -4.55
N LEU A 143 -6.55 -2.45 -5.79
CA LEU A 143 -7.47 -2.48 -6.93
C LEU A 143 -8.29 -3.78 -7.00
N ALA A 144 -9.32 -3.77 -7.83
CA ALA A 144 -10.18 -4.92 -8.05
C ALA A 144 -9.46 -6.05 -8.83
N LEU A 145 -9.91 -7.30 -8.64
CA LEU A 145 -9.38 -8.48 -9.36
C LEU A 145 -9.75 -8.48 -10.86
N GLY A 146 -10.92 -7.92 -11.21
CA GLY A 146 -11.42 -7.92 -12.60
C GLY A 146 -10.84 -6.77 -13.43
N ASN A 147 -10.29 -7.05 -14.62
CA ASN A 147 -9.62 -6.09 -15.48
C ASN A 147 -10.48 -4.88 -15.88
N ARG A 148 -11.79 -5.10 -16.17
CA ARG A 148 -12.72 -4.01 -16.55
C ARG A 148 -12.95 -3.01 -15.41
N VAL A 149 -13.09 -3.53 -14.17
CA VAL A 149 -13.27 -2.67 -12.99
C VAL A 149 -11.97 -1.95 -12.68
N ARG A 150 -10.84 -2.66 -12.74
CA ARG A 150 -9.50 -2.11 -12.54
C ARG A 150 -9.18 -0.98 -13.53
N ALA A 151 -9.57 -1.15 -14.80
CA ALA A 151 -9.40 -0.09 -15.80
C ALA A 151 -10.15 1.19 -15.42
N ARG A 152 -11.42 1.09 -14.95
CA ARG A 152 -12.20 2.24 -14.46
C ARG A 152 -11.56 2.89 -13.23
N GLN A 153 -11.01 2.07 -12.31
CA GLN A 153 -10.34 2.55 -11.12
C GLN A 153 -9.05 3.30 -11.47
N LEU A 154 -8.26 2.79 -12.40
CA LEU A 154 -7.06 3.47 -12.90
C LEU A 154 -7.39 4.75 -13.67
N ASP A 155 -8.44 4.76 -14.49
CA ASP A 155 -8.91 5.97 -15.16
C ASP A 155 -9.33 7.05 -14.15
N PHE A 156 -10.03 6.68 -13.09
CA PHE A 156 -10.41 7.57 -12.01
C PHE A 156 -9.18 8.20 -11.32
N ILE A 157 -8.15 7.40 -11.01
CA ILE A 157 -6.90 7.90 -10.43
C ILE A 157 -6.17 8.81 -11.41
N ALA A 158 -6.14 8.47 -12.71
CA ALA A 158 -5.50 9.31 -13.73
C ALA A 158 -6.10 10.73 -13.79
N GLU A 159 -7.42 10.88 -13.59
CA GLU A 159 -8.06 12.19 -13.49
C GLU A 159 -7.63 12.97 -12.25
N HIS A 160 -7.52 12.28 -11.10
CA HIS A 160 -7.15 12.91 -9.83
C HIS A 160 -5.71 13.41 -9.75
N ILE A 161 -4.81 12.79 -10.54
CA ILE A 161 -3.39 13.17 -10.56
C ILE A 161 -3.02 14.06 -11.75
N ARG A 162 -4.00 14.45 -12.58
CA ARG A 162 -3.77 15.29 -13.75
C ARG A 162 -3.15 16.63 -13.34
N GLY A 163 -2.04 16.98 -13.97
CA GLY A 163 -1.34 18.25 -13.73
C GLY A 163 -0.49 18.29 -12.48
N LEU A 164 -0.36 17.18 -11.73
CA LEU A 164 0.52 17.09 -10.57
C LEU A 164 1.93 16.66 -11.00
N SER A 165 2.95 17.35 -10.48
CA SER A 165 4.35 17.11 -10.84
C SER A 165 4.94 15.90 -10.13
N HIS A 166 4.64 15.73 -8.83
CA HIS A 166 5.25 14.69 -8.00
C HIS A 166 4.20 13.78 -7.40
N VAL A 167 4.08 12.60 -7.98
CA VAL A 167 3.08 11.59 -7.60
C VAL A 167 3.76 10.24 -7.41
N VAL A 168 3.42 9.57 -6.32
CA VAL A 168 3.68 8.16 -6.08
C VAL A 168 2.36 7.43 -5.96
N VAL A 169 2.15 6.39 -6.76
CA VAL A 169 1.01 5.47 -6.63
C VAL A 169 1.55 4.11 -6.23
N MET A 170 1.16 3.62 -5.07
CA MET A 170 1.64 2.34 -4.56
C MET A 170 0.53 1.44 -4.02
N GLY A 171 0.72 0.14 -4.15
CA GLY A 171 -0.22 -0.85 -3.64
C GLY A 171 -0.29 -2.14 -4.43
N ASP A 172 -1.21 -2.98 -4.02
CA ASP A 172 -1.63 -4.16 -4.76
C ASP A 172 -2.58 -3.75 -5.90
N LEU A 173 -2.04 -3.67 -7.11
CA LEU A 173 -2.82 -3.32 -8.29
C LEU A 173 -3.54 -4.53 -8.91
N ASN A 174 -3.35 -5.72 -8.36
CA ASN A 174 -3.95 -6.98 -8.83
C ASN A 174 -3.70 -7.28 -10.32
N CYS A 175 -2.65 -6.70 -10.92
CA CYS A 175 -2.26 -6.93 -12.31
C CYS A 175 -0.74 -6.81 -12.49
N GLY A 176 -0.23 -7.49 -13.50
CA GLY A 176 1.19 -7.36 -13.86
C GLY A 176 1.47 -6.13 -14.71
N SER A 177 2.75 -5.73 -14.82
CA SER A 177 3.21 -4.56 -15.60
C SER A 177 2.82 -4.59 -17.07
N ARG A 178 2.49 -5.78 -17.63
CA ARG A 178 2.08 -5.94 -19.03
C ARG A 178 0.55 -5.85 -19.22
N ALA A 179 -0.23 -5.70 -18.14
CA ALA A 179 -1.69 -5.60 -18.25
C ALA A 179 -2.09 -4.38 -19.09
N PRO A 180 -3.01 -4.53 -20.07
CA PRO A 180 -3.38 -3.44 -20.97
C PRO A 180 -3.87 -2.19 -20.23
N GLU A 181 -4.67 -2.37 -19.18
CA GLU A 181 -5.20 -1.28 -18.36
C GLU A 181 -4.10 -0.52 -17.61
N LEU A 182 -3.07 -1.22 -17.11
CA LEU A 182 -1.95 -0.57 -16.44
C LEU A 182 -1.07 0.17 -17.45
N ARG A 183 -0.77 -0.43 -18.63
CA ARG A 183 -0.02 0.26 -19.69
C ARG A 183 -0.73 1.52 -20.17
N ARG A 184 -2.06 1.46 -20.35
CA ARG A 184 -2.86 2.64 -20.70
C ARG A 184 -2.78 3.73 -19.63
N PHE A 185 -2.87 3.35 -18.36
CA PHE A 185 -2.72 4.26 -17.22
C PHE A 185 -1.35 4.95 -17.24
N LEU A 186 -0.27 4.18 -17.36
CA LEU A 186 1.10 4.71 -17.41
C LEU A 186 1.30 5.65 -18.60
N SER A 187 0.82 5.27 -19.80
CA SER A 187 0.87 6.13 -21.00
C SER A 187 0.10 7.44 -20.83
N ARG A 188 -1.03 7.41 -20.13
CA ARG A 188 -1.88 8.58 -19.91
C ARG A 188 -1.33 9.54 -18.85
N THR A 189 -0.71 9.01 -17.82
CA THR A 189 -0.23 9.76 -16.64
C THR A 189 1.23 10.14 -16.71
N GLY A 190 2.01 9.46 -17.57
CA GLY A 190 3.47 9.58 -17.59
C GLY A 190 4.17 8.88 -16.40
N LEU A 191 3.42 8.27 -15.48
CA LEU A 191 4.02 7.53 -14.37
C LEU A 191 4.89 6.38 -14.91
N ARG A 192 5.96 6.08 -14.17
CA ARG A 192 6.87 4.98 -14.49
C ARG A 192 6.72 3.86 -13.47
N ASP A 193 6.75 2.61 -13.95
CA ASP A 193 6.88 1.40 -13.15
C ASP A 193 8.37 1.02 -13.13
N PRO A 194 9.13 1.32 -12.06
CA PRO A 194 10.56 1.04 -12.02
C PRO A 194 10.85 -0.44 -12.26
N GLN A 195 11.89 -0.73 -13.05
CA GLN A 195 12.28 -2.09 -13.43
C GLN A 195 13.73 -2.38 -13.02
N PRO A 196 14.14 -3.65 -12.81
CA PRO A 196 13.33 -4.88 -12.81
C PRO A 196 12.80 -5.19 -11.42
N ILE A 197 11.56 -5.71 -11.32
CA ILE A 197 11.05 -6.29 -10.07
C ILE A 197 10.76 -7.76 -10.21
N ALA A 198 11.19 -8.51 -9.20
CA ALA A 198 10.76 -9.88 -8.99
C ALA A 198 9.25 -9.99 -8.75
N PRO A 199 8.62 -11.12 -9.09
CA PRO A 199 7.26 -11.42 -8.67
C PRO A 199 7.10 -11.30 -7.14
N THR A 200 5.89 -10.94 -6.68
CA THR A 200 5.59 -10.75 -5.26
C THR A 200 4.58 -11.76 -4.72
N PHE A 201 3.82 -12.41 -5.60
CA PHE A 201 2.74 -13.32 -5.24
C PHE A 201 2.83 -14.70 -5.91
N PRO A 202 2.51 -15.80 -5.23
CA PRO A 202 2.41 -15.89 -3.77
C PRO A 202 3.81 -15.82 -3.13
N SER A 203 3.92 -15.26 -1.93
CA SER A 203 5.22 -14.94 -1.29
C SER A 203 6.17 -16.13 -1.15
N TRP A 204 5.65 -17.33 -0.90
CA TRP A 204 6.44 -18.56 -0.75
C TRP A 204 6.93 -19.19 -2.06
N LYS A 205 6.39 -18.77 -3.20
CA LYS A 205 6.81 -19.18 -4.56
C LYS A 205 6.41 -18.11 -5.56
N PRO A 206 7.06 -16.95 -5.55
CA PRO A 206 6.62 -15.81 -6.34
C PRO A 206 6.59 -16.09 -7.84
N ARG A 207 5.45 -15.83 -8.48
CA ARG A 207 5.23 -16.04 -9.93
C ARG A 207 4.56 -14.86 -10.60
N ARG A 208 3.85 -14.01 -9.83
CA ARG A 208 3.10 -12.87 -10.34
C ARG A 208 3.58 -11.59 -9.67
N LYS A 209 3.79 -10.55 -10.46
CA LYS A 209 3.98 -9.18 -9.96
C LYS A 209 2.61 -8.54 -9.86
N LEU A 210 2.12 -8.29 -8.66
CA LEU A 210 0.82 -7.65 -8.39
C LEU A 210 0.97 -6.32 -7.69
N ASP A 211 2.08 -6.15 -6.97
CA ASP A 211 2.39 -4.99 -6.17
C ASP A 211 3.27 -4.02 -6.96
N HIS A 212 2.98 -2.73 -6.87
CA HIS A 212 3.64 -1.69 -7.63
C HIS A 212 3.91 -0.45 -6.78
N ILE A 213 5.01 0.26 -7.09
CA ILE A 213 5.28 1.64 -6.70
C ILE A 213 5.57 2.40 -7.99
N LEU A 214 4.60 3.17 -8.44
CA LEU A 214 4.66 3.96 -9.67
C LEU A 214 5.04 5.39 -9.32
N VAL A 215 5.94 6.00 -10.06
CA VAL A 215 6.46 7.34 -9.74
C VAL A 215 6.40 8.28 -10.93
N SER A 216 6.20 9.58 -10.68
CA SER A 216 6.30 10.64 -11.69
C SER A 216 7.70 10.70 -12.31
N PRO A 217 7.85 11.17 -13.56
CA PRO A 217 9.15 11.30 -14.23
C PRO A 217 10.18 12.13 -13.47
N GLY A 218 9.73 13.17 -12.75
CA GLY A 218 10.58 14.05 -11.94
C GLY A 218 11.12 13.42 -10.65
N ILE A 219 10.61 12.27 -10.22
CA ILE A 219 11.08 11.56 -9.05
C ILE A 219 12.20 10.58 -9.47
N GLN A 220 13.39 10.77 -8.91
CA GLN A 220 14.51 9.84 -9.14
C GLN A 220 14.34 8.60 -8.26
N VAL A 221 14.49 7.41 -8.85
CA VAL A 221 14.49 6.14 -8.12
C VAL A 221 15.93 5.68 -7.94
N ASN A 222 16.39 5.64 -6.70
CA ASN A 222 17.77 5.25 -6.35
C ASN A 222 17.89 3.73 -6.31
N TRP A 223 16.93 3.06 -5.68
CA TRP A 223 16.77 1.62 -5.73
C TRP A 223 15.29 1.23 -5.65
N PHE A 224 14.98 0.01 -6.14
CA PHE A 224 13.67 -0.59 -6.10
C PHE A 224 13.78 -2.10 -5.99
N ARG A 225 13.12 -2.74 -5.04
CA ARG A 225 13.21 -4.19 -4.82
C ARG A 225 12.00 -4.78 -4.11
N ALA A 226 11.77 -6.08 -4.32
CA ALA A 226 10.98 -6.91 -3.43
C ALA A 226 11.87 -7.44 -2.30
N PHE A 227 11.31 -7.59 -1.10
CA PHE A 227 12.03 -8.12 0.05
C PHE A 227 11.61 -9.57 0.30
N ASP A 228 12.57 -10.43 0.60
CA ASP A 228 12.30 -11.80 1.05
C ASP A 228 11.84 -11.78 2.51
N PHE A 229 10.62 -11.32 2.72
CA PHE A 229 10.00 -11.19 4.04
C PHE A 229 8.61 -11.85 4.02
N ILE A 230 8.60 -13.17 4.27
CA ILE A 230 7.39 -13.99 4.21
C ILE A 230 6.60 -13.86 5.52
N CYS A 231 5.62 -12.94 5.54
CA CYS A 231 4.66 -12.73 6.64
C CYS A 231 3.21 -12.66 6.17
N SER A 232 2.98 -12.69 4.86
CA SER A 232 1.71 -12.59 4.17
C SER A 232 1.80 -13.45 2.92
N ASP A 233 0.73 -13.59 2.16
CA ASP A 233 0.74 -14.20 0.82
C ASP A 233 1.38 -13.28 -0.25
N HIS A 234 1.67 -12.02 0.08
CA HIS A 234 2.47 -11.11 -0.75
C HIS A 234 3.85 -10.86 -0.14
N LEU A 235 4.86 -10.61 -0.98
CA LEU A 235 6.13 -10.03 -0.57
C LEU A 235 6.02 -8.50 -0.57
N PRO A 236 6.59 -7.81 0.44
CA PRO A 236 6.66 -6.36 0.41
C PRO A 236 7.61 -5.85 -0.68
N ILE A 237 7.27 -4.72 -1.27
CA ILE A 237 8.11 -3.99 -2.21
C ILE A 237 8.50 -2.63 -1.66
N GLY A 238 9.73 -2.22 -1.89
CA GLY A 238 10.19 -0.89 -1.47
C GLY A 238 11.02 -0.20 -2.53
N ALA A 239 11.10 1.11 -2.38
CA ALA A 239 11.90 1.99 -3.20
C ALA A 239 12.55 3.08 -2.34
N GLU A 240 13.76 3.48 -2.68
CA GLU A 240 14.31 4.75 -2.24
C GLU A 240 14.22 5.73 -3.40
N VAL A 241 13.61 6.87 -3.13
CA VAL A 241 13.37 7.90 -4.13
C VAL A 241 13.93 9.24 -3.68
N THR A 242 14.42 10.03 -4.63
CA THR A 242 14.76 11.44 -4.41
C THR A 242 13.70 12.29 -5.08
N VAL A 243 13.02 13.11 -4.27
CA VAL A 243 11.95 14.01 -4.70
C VAL A 243 12.50 15.44 -4.70
N PRO A 244 12.28 16.22 -5.77
CA PRO A 244 12.78 17.59 -5.86
C PRO A 244 11.90 18.58 -5.07
N ILE A 245 11.75 18.35 -3.78
CA ILE A 245 10.99 19.17 -2.84
C ILE A 245 11.94 19.61 -1.72
N ASP A 246 12.01 20.90 -1.41
CA ASP A 246 13.01 21.43 -0.48
C ASP A 246 12.60 21.36 1.00
N ASP A 247 11.30 21.29 1.36
CA ASP A 247 10.81 21.39 2.73
C ASP A 247 10.04 20.14 3.24
N LEU A 248 10.53 18.93 2.96
CA LEU A 248 10.01 17.73 3.60
C LEU A 248 10.78 17.48 4.92
N ALA A 249 10.35 18.12 6.01
CA ALA A 249 10.94 17.87 7.33
C ALA A 249 10.50 16.49 7.86
N LEU A 250 11.47 15.59 8.13
CA LEU A 250 11.22 14.40 8.93
C LEU A 250 10.89 14.84 10.37
N ALA A 251 9.86 14.28 10.98
CA ALA A 251 9.61 14.46 12.40
C ALA A 251 10.80 13.89 13.19
N ALA A 252 11.39 14.75 14.05
CA ALA A 252 12.52 14.41 14.90
C ALA A 252 12.20 13.34 15.94
#